data_c38ff6b5c91773d3d27f2d55dc495e9c
#
_entry.id   c38ff6b5c91773d3d27f2d55dc495e9c
#
_cell.length_a   1.000
_cell.length_b   1.000
_cell.length_c   1.000
_cell.angle_alpha   90.00
_cell.angle_beta   90.00
_cell.angle_gamma   90.00
#
_symmetry.space_group_name_H-M   'P 1'
#
loop_
_entity.id
_entity.type
_entity.pdbx_description
1 polymer ?
#
loop_
_entity_poly.entity_id
_entity_poly.type
_entity_poly.pdbx_seq_one_letter_code
_entity_poly.pdbx_strand_id
1 'polypeptide(L)'
;MAANESSNYHHHSNLAIGTANGGGGLQIAGVALTATMTEINDAADKSAAAVVALTADDALTQSEHAGKIVTLGSATGDTVTLPAATGTGDTYTVVVAVTVTSNSHIIQVANATDEFVGVVYQVDTDTGDALVAYPCLDADGFDTVTMDGSTTGGLQGDVYRITDIAAGKFLLEGHQLATGVVATPLSAAVA
;
A
#
# COMPACT_ATOMS: atom_id res chain seq x y z
N MET A 1 -11.36 -53.39 24.52
CA MET A 1 -12.46 -53.18 23.57
C MET A 1 -12.23 -51.81 22.96
N ALA A 2 -11.82 -51.72 21.71
CA ALA A 2 -11.63 -50.48 21.01
C ALA A 2 -13.00 -49.98 20.55
N ALA A 3 -13.36 -48.77 20.93
CA ALA A 3 -14.55 -48.10 20.44
C ALA A 3 -14.35 -47.79 18.96
N ASN A 4 -15.23 -48.34 18.14
CA ASN A 4 -15.32 -48.04 16.71
C ASN A 4 -15.98 -46.66 16.56
N GLU A 5 -15.20 -45.63 16.32
CA GLU A 5 -15.74 -44.35 15.93
C GLU A 5 -16.15 -44.40 14.46
N SER A 6 -17.43 -44.67 14.24
CA SER A 6 -18.04 -44.54 12.93
C SER A 6 -18.03 -43.04 12.55
N SER A 7 -17.30 -42.69 11.50
CA SER A 7 -17.32 -41.36 10.93
C SER A 7 -18.70 -41.03 10.37
N ASN A 8 -19.50 -40.35 11.15
CA ASN A 8 -20.75 -39.75 10.67
C ASN A 8 -20.42 -38.44 9.91
N TYR A 9 -20.34 -38.53 8.58
CA TYR A 9 -20.39 -37.36 7.74
C TYR A 9 -21.81 -36.82 7.74
N HIS A 10 -22.11 -35.97 8.71
CA HIS A 10 -23.30 -35.14 8.65
C HIS A 10 -22.97 -33.86 7.88
N HIS A 11 -23.66 -33.64 6.78
CA HIS A 11 -23.75 -32.34 6.14
C HIS A 11 -24.44 -31.36 7.11
N HIS A 12 -23.66 -30.70 7.95
CA HIS A 12 -24.15 -29.58 8.72
C HIS A 12 -23.88 -28.28 7.95
N SER A 13 -24.90 -27.50 7.73
CA SER A 13 -24.84 -26.17 7.12
C SER A 13 -24.03 -25.16 7.96
N ASN A 14 -23.63 -25.54 9.17
CA ASN A 14 -22.78 -24.75 10.07
C ASN A 14 -21.75 -25.68 10.74
N LEU A 15 -20.51 -25.64 10.30
CA LEU A 15 -19.41 -26.25 11.03
C LEU A 15 -18.96 -25.30 12.14
N ALA A 16 -19.43 -25.53 13.38
CA ALA A 16 -18.91 -24.82 14.54
C ALA A 16 -17.69 -25.61 15.06
N ILE A 17 -16.50 -25.10 14.81
CA ILE A 17 -15.28 -25.60 15.41
C ILE A 17 -15.14 -24.94 16.77
N GLY A 18 -15.73 -25.57 17.80
CA GLY A 18 -15.58 -25.12 19.19
C GLY A 18 -14.22 -25.57 19.73
N THR A 19 -13.62 -24.78 20.60
CA THR A 19 -12.51 -25.20 21.46
C THR A 19 -13.05 -26.20 22.49
N ALA A 20 -13.12 -27.48 22.12
CA ALA A 20 -13.31 -28.53 23.10
C ALA A 20 -11.98 -28.73 23.84
N ASN A 21 -11.99 -28.52 25.15
CA ASN A 21 -10.99 -28.89 26.15
C ASN A 21 -9.78 -29.66 25.62
N GLY A 22 -8.71 -28.96 25.17
CA GLY A 22 -7.49 -29.64 24.76
C GLY A 22 -6.66 -28.98 23.67
N GLY A 23 -6.86 -27.72 23.35
CA GLY A 23 -5.89 -26.95 22.52
C GLY A 23 -5.75 -27.40 21.06
N GLY A 24 -6.73 -28.14 20.52
CA GLY A 24 -6.74 -28.55 19.12
C GLY A 24 -7.41 -27.49 18.24
N GLY A 25 -6.63 -26.64 17.58
CA GLY A 25 -7.12 -25.79 16.49
C GLY A 25 -7.52 -26.63 15.26
N LEU A 26 -8.08 -25.97 14.23
CA LEU A 26 -8.38 -26.62 12.95
C LEU A 26 -7.10 -27.21 12.36
N GLN A 27 -7.15 -28.52 12.04
CA GLN A 27 -6.06 -29.20 11.34
C GLN A 27 -6.56 -29.69 9.97
N ILE A 28 -5.74 -29.50 8.95
CA ILE A 28 -5.98 -30.06 7.62
C ILE A 28 -4.84 -31.04 7.33
N ALA A 29 -5.19 -32.30 7.13
CA ALA A 29 -4.24 -33.40 6.92
C ALA A 29 -3.15 -33.49 8.02
N GLY A 30 -3.52 -33.23 9.27
CA GLY A 30 -2.61 -33.29 10.43
C GLY A 30 -1.75 -32.03 10.63
N VAL A 31 -1.88 -31.04 9.79
CA VAL A 31 -1.20 -29.74 9.93
C VAL A 31 -2.14 -28.75 10.60
N ALA A 32 -1.72 -28.19 11.73
CA ALA A 32 -2.49 -27.18 12.44
C ALA A 32 -2.57 -25.88 11.64
N LEU A 33 -3.78 -25.32 11.52
CA LEU A 33 -3.96 -23.96 11.03
C LEU A 33 -3.53 -22.97 12.14
N THR A 34 -2.47 -22.23 11.89
CA THR A 34 -1.94 -21.24 12.85
C THR A 34 -2.47 -19.83 12.63
N ALA A 35 -3.07 -19.57 11.46
CA ALA A 35 -3.68 -18.29 11.15
C ALA A 35 -4.91 -18.05 12.04
N THR A 36 -5.05 -16.82 12.54
CA THR A 36 -6.23 -16.38 13.27
C THR A 36 -7.44 -16.23 12.35
N MET A 37 -8.65 -16.23 12.92
CA MET A 37 -9.87 -15.99 12.12
C MET A 37 -9.84 -14.60 11.45
N THR A 38 -9.22 -13.62 12.08
CA THR A 38 -9.05 -12.27 11.49
C THR A 38 -8.14 -12.35 10.26
N GLU A 39 -6.98 -12.98 10.38
CA GLU A 39 -6.04 -13.15 9.25
C GLU A 39 -6.67 -13.93 8.09
N ILE A 40 -7.48 -14.96 8.38
CA ILE A 40 -8.20 -15.72 7.36
C ILE A 40 -9.26 -14.85 6.67
N ASN A 41 -10.04 -14.11 7.45
CA ASN A 41 -11.07 -13.24 6.92
C ASN A 41 -10.47 -12.09 6.09
N ASP A 42 -9.41 -11.46 6.56
CA ASP A 42 -8.70 -10.41 5.83
C ASP A 42 -8.09 -10.92 4.51
N ALA A 43 -7.59 -12.15 4.51
CA ALA A 43 -7.09 -12.80 3.30
C ALA A 43 -8.21 -13.23 2.33
N ALA A 44 -9.38 -13.60 2.83
CA ALA A 44 -10.51 -14.12 2.05
C ALA A 44 -11.46 -13.01 1.58
N ASP A 45 -11.70 -11.98 2.39
CA ASP A 45 -12.59 -10.87 2.05
C ASP A 45 -11.87 -9.79 1.25
N LYS A 46 -11.68 -10.08 -0.02
CA LYS A 46 -11.18 -9.08 -0.98
C LYS A 46 -12.29 -8.21 -1.59
N SER A 47 -13.55 -8.43 -1.20
CA SER A 47 -14.69 -7.75 -1.82
C SER A 47 -15.01 -6.39 -1.20
N ALA A 48 -14.72 -6.18 0.08
CA ALA A 48 -15.24 -5.03 0.81
C ALA A 48 -14.28 -3.84 0.94
N ALA A 49 -13.02 -3.92 0.53
CA ALA A 49 -12.10 -2.78 0.65
C ALA A 49 -10.83 -2.92 -0.20
N ALA A 50 -10.97 -3.25 -1.48
CA ALA A 50 -9.84 -3.14 -2.41
C ALA A 50 -9.40 -1.69 -2.61
N VAL A 51 -10.27 -0.71 -2.30
CA VAL A 51 -10.00 0.72 -2.40
C VAL A 51 -10.29 1.40 -1.06
N VAL A 52 -9.28 2.09 -0.53
CA VAL A 52 -9.38 2.98 0.62
C VAL A 52 -9.36 4.41 0.11
N ALA A 53 -10.49 5.11 0.20
CA ALA A 53 -10.61 6.48 -0.29
C ALA A 53 -10.26 7.48 0.81
N LEU A 54 -9.19 8.25 0.61
CA LEU A 54 -8.78 9.32 1.50
C LEU A 54 -9.29 10.65 0.98
N THR A 55 -9.71 11.51 1.91
CA THR A 55 -10.11 12.91 1.66
C THR A 55 -9.42 13.87 2.65
N ALA A 56 -8.44 13.37 3.38
CA ALA A 56 -7.61 14.09 4.35
C ALA A 56 -6.30 13.31 4.55
N ASP A 57 -5.36 13.93 5.27
CA ASP A 57 -4.10 13.30 5.65
C ASP A 57 -4.31 12.00 6.42
N ASP A 58 -3.48 11.00 6.15
CA ASP A 58 -3.55 9.70 6.81
C ASP A 58 -2.17 9.07 7.00
N ALA A 59 -2.02 8.34 8.11
CA ALA A 59 -0.88 7.48 8.37
C ALA A 59 -1.25 6.03 8.01
N LEU A 60 -0.67 5.52 6.92
CA LEU A 60 -0.96 4.18 6.45
C LEU A 60 -0.52 3.12 7.46
N THR A 61 -1.33 2.06 7.57
CA THR A 61 -1.04 0.88 8.37
C THR A 61 -1.00 -0.36 7.51
N GLN A 62 -0.26 -1.37 7.94
CA GLN A 62 -0.21 -2.65 7.25
C GLN A 62 -1.61 -3.28 7.14
N SER A 63 -2.34 -3.34 8.25
CA SER A 63 -3.63 -4.04 8.33
C SER A 63 -4.75 -3.40 7.50
N GLU A 64 -4.72 -2.07 7.36
CA GLU A 64 -5.79 -1.34 6.68
C GLU A 64 -5.48 -1.01 5.23
N HIS A 65 -4.20 -0.91 4.87
CA HIS A 65 -3.78 -0.33 3.59
C HIS A 65 -2.91 -1.25 2.72
N ALA A 66 -2.14 -2.18 3.32
CA ALA A 66 -1.27 -3.06 2.55
C ALA A 66 -2.06 -3.96 1.60
N GLY A 67 -1.61 -4.08 0.35
CA GLY A 67 -2.26 -4.85 -0.71
C GLY A 67 -3.54 -4.22 -1.26
N LYS A 68 -3.89 -3.00 -0.84
CA LYS A 68 -5.06 -2.26 -1.30
C LYS A 68 -4.67 -1.06 -2.17
N ILE A 69 -5.65 -0.47 -2.84
CA ILE A 69 -5.50 0.80 -3.55
C ILE A 69 -5.94 1.91 -2.59
N VAL A 70 -5.03 2.82 -2.29
CA VAL A 70 -5.30 4.06 -1.54
C VAL A 70 -5.52 5.18 -2.55
N THR A 71 -6.65 5.87 -2.48
CA THR A 71 -6.92 6.97 -3.40
C THR A 71 -6.87 8.32 -2.71
N LEU A 72 -6.16 9.29 -3.32
CA LEU A 72 -6.09 10.67 -2.86
C LEU A 72 -7.23 11.45 -3.49
N GLY A 73 -8.19 11.87 -2.67
CA GLY A 73 -9.47 12.45 -3.11
C GLY A 73 -9.65 13.93 -2.84
N SER A 74 -8.67 14.62 -2.27
CA SER A 74 -8.77 16.04 -1.93
C SER A 74 -8.14 16.93 -3.01
N ALA A 75 -8.89 17.86 -3.55
CA ALA A 75 -8.33 18.88 -4.44
C ALA A 75 -7.41 19.88 -3.71
N THR A 76 -7.43 19.88 -2.37
CA THR A 76 -6.57 20.74 -1.54
C THR A 76 -5.28 20.09 -1.08
N GLY A 77 -5.01 18.85 -1.54
CA GLY A 77 -3.87 18.06 -1.16
C GLY A 77 -4.15 17.16 0.05
N ASP A 78 -3.59 15.97 0.02
CA ASP A 78 -3.58 14.99 1.11
C ASP A 78 -2.14 14.57 1.36
N THR A 79 -1.75 14.41 2.62
CA THR A 79 -0.46 13.84 3.01
C THR A 79 -0.65 12.39 3.46
N VAL A 80 0.05 11.49 2.81
CA VAL A 80 0.08 10.07 3.15
C VAL A 80 1.44 9.74 3.76
N THR A 81 1.44 9.23 4.99
CA THR A 81 2.67 8.80 5.67
C THR A 81 2.71 7.27 5.71
N LEU A 82 3.76 6.66 5.14
CA LEU A 82 3.99 5.22 5.16
C LEU A 82 4.36 4.77 6.58
N PRO A 83 4.10 3.51 6.96
CA PRO A 83 4.67 2.95 8.19
C PRO A 83 6.21 2.85 8.08
N ALA A 84 6.89 2.52 9.16
CA ALA A 84 8.34 2.31 9.13
C ALA A 84 8.70 1.12 8.23
N ALA A 85 9.77 1.27 7.44
CA ALA A 85 10.28 0.22 6.56
C ALA A 85 10.99 -0.88 7.38
N THR A 86 10.48 -2.10 7.30
CA THR A 86 11.00 -3.25 8.07
C THR A 86 11.30 -4.48 7.23
N GLY A 87 11.04 -4.42 5.91
CA GLY A 87 11.27 -5.52 4.97
C GLY A 87 10.18 -6.57 4.98
N THR A 88 8.92 -6.18 5.23
CA THR A 88 7.78 -7.11 5.27
C THR A 88 7.33 -7.58 3.88
N GLY A 89 7.67 -6.86 2.82
CA GLY A 89 7.16 -7.09 1.48
C GLY A 89 5.78 -6.47 1.24
N ASP A 90 5.27 -5.71 2.19
CA ASP A 90 3.99 -5.01 2.06
C ASP A 90 4.03 -4.02 0.90
N THR A 91 2.95 -3.99 0.13
CA THR A 91 2.83 -3.09 -1.02
C THR A 91 1.65 -2.14 -0.81
N TYR A 92 1.92 -0.86 -0.99
CA TYR A 92 0.94 0.22 -0.96
C TYR A 92 0.80 0.78 -2.37
N THR A 93 -0.42 0.79 -2.91
CA THR A 93 -0.69 1.39 -4.22
C THR A 93 -1.48 2.67 -4.01
N VAL A 94 -0.87 3.82 -4.29
CA VAL A 94 -1.48 5.14 -4.15
C VAL A 94 -1.89 5.65 -5.52
N VAL A 95 -3.13 6.11 -5.65
CA VAL A 95 -3.69 6.64 -6.91
C VAL A 95 -4.28 8.02 -6.67
N VAL A 96 -3.93 8.99 -7.48
CA VAL A 96 -4.57 10.31 -7.46
C VAL A 96 -5.95 10.21 -8.08
N ALA A 97 -7.00 10.27 -7.26
CA ALA A 97 -8.39 10.22 -7.71
C ALA A 97 -8.93 11.60 -8.10
N VAL A 98 -8.40 12.65 -7.50
CA VAL A 98 -8.76 14.05 -7.78
C VAL A 98 -7.49 14.85 -7.98
N THR A 99 -7.40 15.56 -9.12
CA THR A 99 -6.27 16.47 -9.37
C THR A 99 -6.16 17.51 -8.27
N VAL A 100 -4.98 17.63 -7.69
CA VAL A 100 -4.73 18.67 -6.68
C VAL A 100 -4.62 20.05 -7.34
N THR A 101 -5.27 21.04 -6.74
CA THR A 101 -5.35 22.42 -7.27
C THR A 101 -4.81 23.48 -6.32
N SER A 102 -4.59 23.10 -5.07
CA SER A 102 -3.94 23.97 -4.06
C SER A 102 -3.23 23.10 -3.03
N ASN A 103 -2.11 23.56 -2.50
CA ASN A 103 -1.12 22.75 -1.79
C ASN A 103 -0.60 21.61 -2.68
N SER A 104 -0.24 20.47 -2.12
CA SER A 104 0.25 19.31 -2.86
C SER A 104 -0.30 18.04 -2.26
N HIS A 105 -0.46 16.98 -3.07
CA HIS A 105 -0.46 15.63 -2.51
C HIS A 105 0.98 15.25 -2.15
N ILE A 106 1.14 14.60 -1.01
CA ILE A 106 2.45 14.18 -0.51
C ILE A 106 2.39 12.70 -0.14
N ILE A 107 3.39 11.95 -0.56
CA ILE A 107 3.66 10.61 -0.05
C ILE A 107 5.02 10.69 0.64
N GLN A 108 5.07 10.36 1.92
CA GLN A 108 6.31 10.44 2.69
C GLN A 108 6.50 9.19 3.57
N VAL A 109 7.74 8.94 3.95
CA VAL A 109 8.08 7.90 4.92
C VAL A 109 7.80 8.37 6.36
N ALA A 110 7.83 7.43 7.33
CA ALA A 110 7.52 7.73 8.73
C ALA A 110 8.65 8.45 9.49
N ASN A 111 9.88 8.35 9.02
CA ASN A 111 11.07 8.84 9.74
C ASN A 111 12.23 9.11 8.78
N ALA A 112 13.19 9.92 9.22
CA ALA A 112 14.34 10.37 8.42
C ALA A 112 15.39 9.28 8.08
N THR A 113 15.17 8.04 8.48
CA THR A 113 16.09 6.92 8.18
C THR A 113 15.54 5.98 7.12
N ASP A 114 14.26 6.07 6.84
CA ASP A 114 13.63 5.34 5.76
C ASP A 114 13.74 6.17 4.47
N GLU A 115 13.96 5.52 3.34
CA GLU A 115 14.10 6.21 2.07
C GLU A 115 13.53 5.40 0.90
N PHE A 116 13.32 6.08 -0.21
CA PHE A 116 12.88 5.48 -1.46
C PHE A 116 14.06 5.07 -2.33
N VAL A 117 13.95 3.91 -2.99
CA VAL A 117 14.80 3.48 -4.09
C VAL A 117 13.92 3.05 -5.26
N GLY A 118 14.29 3.42 -6.47
CA GLY A 118 13.49 3.07 -7.65
C GLY A 118 13.43 4.20 -8.68
N VAL A 119 12.25 4.42 -9.27
CA VAL A 119 12.10 5.44 -10.31
C VAL A 119 10.67 5.95 -10.41
N VAL A 120 10.53 7.25 -10.66
CA VAL A 120 9.27 7.89 -11.07
C VAL A 120 9.37 8.28 -12.53
N TYR A 121 8.46 7.77 -13.36
CA TYR A 121 8.29 8.17 -14.76
C TYR A 121 7.22 9.25 -14.85
N GLN A 122 7.55 10.31 -15.57
CA GLN A 122 6.68 11.46 -15.76
C GLN A 122 6.54 11.75 -17.26
N VAL A 123 5.30 11.88 -17.71
CA VAL A 123 4.99 12.31 -19.07
C VAL A 123 4.60 13.78 -19.06
N ASP A 124 5.35 14.60 -19.81
CA ASP A 124 4.99 15.99 -20.06
C ASP A 124 3.87 16.03 -21.12
N THR A 125 2.68 16.49 -20.71
CA THR A 125 1.49 16.51 -21.59
C THR A 125 1.39 17.79 -22.43
N ASP A 126 2.27 18.77 -22.24
CA ASP A 126 2.26 20.06 -22.96
C ASP A 126 3.19 20.10 -24.16
N THR A 127 4.33 19.43 -24.09
CA THR A 127 5.42 19.61 -25.05
C THR A 127 5.75 18.29 -25.76
N GLY A 128 4.78 17.72 -26.47
CA GLY A 128 4.98 16.57 -27.33
C GLY A 128 5.13 15.24 -26.61
N ASP A 129 4.48 15.11 -25.46
CA ASP A 129 4.39 13.87 -24.64
C ASP A 129 5.79 13.32 -24.28
N ALA A 130 6.70 14.18 -23.91
CA ALA A 130 8.06 13.78 -23.54
C ALA A 130 8.06 12.97 -22.25
N LEU A 131 8.74 11.84 -22.25
CA LEU A 131 8.94 11.00 -21.07
C LEU A 131 10.22 11.43 -20.35
N VAL A 132 10.08 11.76 -19.06
CA VAL A 132 11.18 12.05 -18.14
C VAL A 132 11.22 10.99 -17.05
N ALA A 133 12.41 10.54 -16.66
CA ALA A 133 12.59 9.62 -15.54
C ALA A 133 13.35 10.30 -14.42
N TYR A 134 12.82 10.16 -13.20
CA TYR A 134 13.47 10.62 -11.98
C TYR A 134 13.89 9.41 -11.16
N PRO A 135 15.17 9.00 -11.21
CA PRO A 135 15.66 7.89 -10.39
C PRO A 135 15.75 8.30 -8.91
N CYS A 136 15.45 7.35 -8.05
CA CYS A 136 15.73 7.40 -6.62
C CYS A 136 16.87 6.43 -6.34
N LEU A 137 18.07 6.93 -6.11
CA LEU A 137 19.21 6.09 -5.75
C LEU A 137 19.40 6.10 -4.24
N ASP A 138 19.94 5.02 -3.72
CA ASP A 138 20.24 4.85 -2.28
C ASP A 138 21.03 6.03 -1.68
N ALA A 139 21.90 6.65 -2.47
CA ALA A 139 22.71 7.80 -2.04
C ALA A 139 21.98 9.15 -2.04
N ASP A 140 20.77 9.21 -2.59
CA ASP A 140 20.02 10.47 -2.72
C ASP A 140 19.27 10.82 -1.43
N GLY A 141 18.93 9.80 -0.62
CA GLY A 141 18.18 9.97 0.62
C GLY A 141 16.77 10.52 0.40
N PHE A 142 16.14 10.25 -0.75
CA PHE A 142 14.79 10.71 -1.01
C PHE A 142 13.77 9.96 -0.15
N ASP A 143 12.94 10.69 0.55
CA ASP A 143 11.97 10.21 1.52
C ASP A 143 10.55 10.74 1.26
N THR A 144 10.42 11.64 0.28
CA THR A 144 9.16 12.36 -0.01
C THR A 144 8.94 12.46 -1.51
N VAL A 145 7.68 12.18 -1.93
CA VAL A 145 7.14 12.49 -3.25
C VAL A 145 6.13 13.62 -3.09
N THR A 146 6.36 14.74 -3.76
CA THR A 146 5.49 15.92 -3.73
C THR A 146 4.87 16.16 -5.09
N MET A 147 3.54 16.20 -5.14
CA MET A 147 2.73 16.31 -6.35
C MET A 147 1.91 17.59 -6.31
N ASP A 148 2.27 18.57 -7.13
CA ASP A 148 1.71 19.94 -7.08
C ASP A 148 0.45 20.17 -7.95
N GLY A 149 0.02 19.14 -8.67
CA GLY A 149 -1.09 19.23 -9.63
C GLY A 149 -0.72 19.84 -10.99
N SER A 150 0.58 20.02 -11.24
CA SER A 150 1.12 20.63 -12.44
C SER A 150 2.48 20.02 -12.80
N THR A 151 3.58 20.62 -12.33
CA THR A 151 4.94 20.32 -12.79
C THR A 151 5.53 19.04 -12.20
N THR A 152 5.03 18.59 -11.05
CA THR A 152 5.52 17.41 -10.31
C THR A 152 4.47 16.31 -10.18
N GLY A 153 3.50 16.24 -11.08
CA GLY A 153 2.39 15.27 -10.97
C GLY A 153 1.24 15.78 -10.11
N GLY A 154 0.41 14.86 -9.62
CA GLY A 154 -0.81 15.17 -8.86
C GLY A 154 -2.02 15.35 -9.74
N LEU A 155 -1.95 14.88 -10.98
CA LEU A 155 -3.07 14.82 -11.90
C LEU A 155 -3.89 13.54 -11.66
N GLN A 156 -5.19 13.61 -11.90
CA GLN A 156 -6.06 12.43 -11.79
C GLN A 156 -5.55 11.29 -12.68
N GLY A 157 -5.33 10.13 -12.07
CA GLY A 157 -4.82 8.95 -12.74
C GLY A 157 -3.35 8.65 -12.49
N ASP A 158 -2.60 9.53 -11.82
CA ASP A 158 -1.25 9.25 -11.39
C ASP A 158 -1.24 8.09 -10.39
N VAL A 159 -0.23 7.21 -10.50
CA VAL A 159 -0.12 5.98 -9.73
C VAL A 159 1.28 5.82 -9.16
N TYR A 160 1.34 5.45 -7.89
CA TYR A 160 2.59 5.10 -7.20
C TYR A 160 2.41 3.74 -6.52
N ARG A 161 3.35 2.84 -6.77
CA ARG A 161 3.44 1.57 -6.08
C ARG A 161 4.67 1.58 -5.19
N ILE A 162 4.47 1.33 -3.92
CA ILE A 162 5.52 1.42 -2.91
C ILE A 162 5.56 0.07 -2.17
N THR A 163 6.73 -0.58 -2.19
CA THR A 163 6.91 -1.89 -1.54
C THR A 163 7.99 -1.80 -0.47
N ASP A 164 7.67 -2.24 0.74
CA ASP A 164 8.64 -2.39 1.84
C ASP A 164 9.59 -3.56 1.55
N ILE A 165 10.81 -3.26 1.08
CA ILE A 165 11.76 -4.28 0.61
C ILE A 165 12.84 -4.65 1.62
N ALA A 166 13.15 -3.76 2.55
CA ALA A 166 14.16 -3.98 3.59
C ALA A 166 13.99 -2.94 4.71
N ALA A 167 14.63 -3.17 5.85
CA ALA A 167 14.69 -2.16 6.90
C ALA A 167 15.29 -0.85 6.34
N GLY A 168 14.56 0.24 6.48
CA GLY A 168 14.93 1.57 5.99
C GLY A 168 14.74 1.79 4.49
N LYS A 169 14.16 0.83 3.71
CA LYS A 169 14.06 0.94 2.25
C LYS A 169 12.70 0.57 1.71
N PHE A 170 12.13 1.49 0.92
CA PHE A 170 10.97 1.27 0.08
C PHE A 170 11.35 1.29 -1.39
N LEU A 171 10.91 0.27 -2.15
CA LEU A 171 10.93 0.35 -3.62
C LEU A 171 9.80 1.27 -4.07
N LEU A 172 10.14 2.31 -4.81
CA LEU A 172 9.18 3.25 -5.41
C LEU A 172 9.11 3.06 -6.92
N GLU A 173 7.91 2.79 -7.41
CA GLU A 173 7.57 2.73 -8.83
C GLU A 173 6.46 3.77 -9.08
N GLY A 174 6.75 4.85 -9.77
CA GLY A 174 5.80 5.94 -10.04
C GLY A 174 5.54 6.13 -11.53
N HIS A 175 4.26 6.37 -11.87
CA HIS A 175 3.84 6.80 -13.20
C HIS A 175 2.93 8.01 -13.04
N GLN A 176 3.34 9.16 -13.56
CA GLN A 176 2.60 10.40 -13.39
C GLN A 176 2.58 11.22 -14.67
N LEU A 177 1.59 12.08 -14.75
CA LEU A 177 1.46 13.11 -15.78
C LEU A 177 1.85 14.46 -15.20
N ALA A 178 2.41 15.34 -16.02
CA ALA A 178 2.70 16.71 -15.64
C ALA A 178 2.42 17.68 -16.77
N THR A 179 2.30 18.94 -16.44
CA THR A 179 2.10 20.05 -17.37
C THR A 179 3.11 21.17 -17.07
N GLY A 180 3.37 22.05 -18.05
CA GLY A 180 4.32 23.13 -17.88
C GLY A 180 5.79 22.68 -17.89
N VAL A 181 6.63 23.32 -17.12
CA VAL A 181 8.03 22.94 -17.00
C VAL A 181 8.17 21.82 -15.98
N VAL A 182 8.27 20.59 -16.46
CA VAL A 182 8.32 19.41 -15.59
C VAL A 182 9.51 19.46 -14.62
N ALA A 183 9.28 19.05 -13.39
CA ALA A 183 10.25 19.07 -12.30
C ALA A 183 10.24 17.75 -11.54
N THR A 184 11.31 17.49 -10.79
CA THR A 184 11.38 16.28 -9.93
C THR A 184 10.35 16.35 -8.81
N PRO A 185 9.56 15.29 -8.61
CA PRO A 185 8.66 15.19 -7.46
C PRO A 185 9.39 14.76 -6.17
N LEU A 186 10.67 14.39 -6.25
CA LEU A 186 11.42 13.72 -5.20
C LEU A 186 12.22 14.72 -4.35
N SER A 187 12.18 14.53 -3.03
CA SER A 187 12.97 15.32 -2.07
C SER A 187 13.27 14.52 -0.80
N ALA A 188 14.24 15.02 -0.01
CA ALA A 188 14.51 14.60 1.36
C ALA A 188 13.92 15.67 2.29
N ALA A 189 12.70 15.47 2.76
CA ALA A 189 11.94 16.48 3.50
C ALA A 189 11.48 16.02 4.90
N VAL A 190 11.57 14.71 5.18
CA VAL A 190 11.28 14.15 6.51
C VAL A 190 12.49 14.35 7.42
N ALA A 191 12.29 14.93 8.61
CA ALA A 191 13.33 15.26 9.58
C ALA A 191 13.25 14.42 10.86
#